data_43132a74bbc8d6e87f42385e2b628acc
#
_entry.id   43132a74bbc8d6e87f42385e2b628acc
#
_cell.length_a   1.000
_cell.length_b   1.000
_cell.length_c   1.000
_cell.angle_alpha   90.00
_cell.angle_beta   90.00
_cell.angle_gamma   90.00
#
_symmetry.space_group_name_H-M   'P 1'
#
loop_
_entity.id
_entity.type
_entity.pdbx_description
1 polymer ?
#
loop_
_entity_poly.entity_id
_entity_poly.type
_entity_poly.pdbx_seq_one_letter_code
_entity_poly.pdbx_strand_id
1 'polypeptide(L)'
;MMLIDTAKHQKIAVWGIVITCAISVFLRFWGLERFNILVFDEVYYAKFANNYLTGTEFFNSHPPLSQYLIAIGIWIGDRLPFGRDVTNTLTGSLHSTFSYRWMNALFGSLIPPLVAALAYQLSQRMSYAFLAALFISLDGLYLIDSRYALNNIYLIFFGLLGQLLVLMASKSRDRQLLLLLGAGVSFGASAACKWNGLWFLFGIYILLALAQFWKLIKSNRKFALLTNSLLNRLANIHPIASLILLVIVPIATYSVLWIPHLIQNPEPDFFGVQRAILDYHEHIGNGKSIHPYCANWYTWPLMMRPLAYYFTEYKLNYYYDVHAMGNPLLWWLALAAVFGSVWLVIRRLWVVTNTFKIEKAILAPVGELNLNYISVPLFIVINYAANLLPWVRVTRCLYIYHYMGAVLFAIMGLAWVVDLGLRSRSTLLQIAGLTTIFSVAAAFVFWLPIFLGLSIEKSQLSLRLWDFWIFHWI
;
A
#
# COMPACT_ATOMS: atom_id res chain seq x y z
N MET A 1 -36.72 -9.27 -13.62
CA MET A 1 -36.07 -10.08 -12.55
C MET A 1 -34.57 -9.79 -12.42
N MET A 2 -33.84 -9.55 -13.50
CA MET A 2 -32.36 -9.27 -13.47
C MET A 2 -31.94 -7.96 -12.75
N LEU A 3 -32.74 -6.90 -12.75
CA LEU A 3 -32.42 -5.59 -12.15
C LEU A 3 -32.57 -5.56 -10.62
N ILE A 4 -33.50 -6.33 -10.06
CA ILE A 4 -33.71 -6.41 -8.60
C ILE A 4 -32.57 -7.19 -7.93
N ASP A 5 -32.06 -8.21 -8.62
CA ASP A 5 -30.95 -9.04 -8.14
C ASP A 5 -29.62 -8.26 -8.11
N THR A 6 -29.37 -7.38 -9.11
CA THR A 6 -28.18 -6.52 -9.14
C THR A 6 -28.15 -5.49 -8.00
N ALA A 7 -29.28 -4.87 -7.67
CA ALA A 7 -29.38 -3.91 -6.56
C ALA A 7 -29.17 -4.57 -5.19
N LYS A 8 -29.69 -5.79 -4.99
CA LYS A 8 -29.48 -6.58 -3.76
C LYS A 8 -28.00 -6.93 -3.59
N HIS A 9 -27.34 -7.43 -4.63
CA HIS A 9 -25.92 -7.75 -4.59
C HIS A 9 -25.02 -6.53 -4.35
N GLN A 10 -25.38 -5.37 -4.90
CA GLN A 10 -24.69 -4.11 -4.62
C GLN A 10 -24.80 -3.70 -3.14
N LYS A 11 -26.02 -3.79 -2.57
CA LYS A 11 -26.23 -3.51 -1.14
C LYS A 11 -25.42 -4.43 -0.25
N ILE A 12 -25.39 -5.74 -0.54
CA ILE A 12 -24.59 -6.72 0.20
C ILE A 12 -23.10 -6.36 0.15
N ALA A 13 -22.56 -6.01 -1.01
CA ALA A 13 -21.18 -5.62 -1.13
C ALA A 13 -20.85 -4.32 -0.36
N VAL A 14 -21.75 -3.33 -0.36
CA VAL A 14 -21.60 -2.10 0.42
C VAL A 14 -21.56 -2.40 1.92
N TRP A 15 -22.51 -3.20 2.42
CA TRP A 15 -22.50 -3.63 3.83
C TRP A 15 -21.26 -4.45 4.17
N GLY A 16 -20.80 -5.31 3.25
CA GLY A 16 -19.54 -6.03 3.39
C GLY A 16 -18.34 -5.09 3.55
N ILE A 17 -18.25 -4.01 2.77
CA ILE A 17 -17.20 -2.99 2.92
C ILE A 17 -17.30 -2.31 4.30
N VAL A 18 -18.50 -1.89 4.71
CA VAL A 18 -18.73 -1.20 6.00
C VAL A 18 -18.30 -2.10 7.17
N ILE A 19 -18.73 -3.37 7.19
CA ILE A 19 -18.38 -4.33 8.23
C ILE A 19 -16.86 -4.59 8.23
N THR A 20 -16.26 -4.80 7.07
CA THR A 20 -14.81 -5.00 6.94
C THR A 20 -14.04 -3.80 7.47
N CYS A 21 -14.44 -2.58 7.13
CA CYS A 21 -13.82 -1.36 7.64
C CYS A 21 -14.00 -1.23 9.16
N ALA A 22 -15.18 -1.54 9.70
CA ALA A 22 -15.43 -1.50 11.15
C ALA A 22 -14.54 -2.49 11.92
N ILE A 23 -14.42 -3.74 11.44
CA ILE A 23 -13.50 -4.73 12.01
C ILE A 23 -12.05 -4.27 11.88
N SER A 24 -11.68 -3.68 10.75
CA SER A 24 -10.34 -3.17 10.50
C SER A 24 -9.96 -2.02 11.46
N VAL A 25 -10.90 -1.11 11.74
CA VAL A 25 -10.74 -0.06 12.76
C VAL A 25 -10.56 -0.69 14.14
N PHE A 26 -11.45 -1.61 14.52
CA PHE A 26 -11.39 -2.28 15.82
C PHE A 26 -10.03 -2.95 16.05
N LEU A 27 -9.53 -3.75 15.10
CA LEU A 27 -8.25 -4.45 15.24
C LEU A 27 -7.05 -3.50 15.33
N ARG A 28 -7.12 -2.32 14.70
CA ARG A 28 -6.03 -1.34 14.74
C ARG A 28 -5.99 -0.56 16.06
N PHE A 29 -7.15 -0.25 16.61
CA PHE A 29 -7.22 0.51 17.87
C PHE A 29 -7.20 -0.38 19.11
N TRP A 30 -7.61 -1.65 19.01
CA TRP A 30 -7.67 -2.54 20.16
C TRP A 30 -6.29 -2.87 20.72
N GLY A 31 -6.05 -2.51 21.98
CA GLY A 31 -4.81 -2.80 22.70
C GLY A 31 -3.59 -2.08 22.12
N LEU A 32 -3.71 -0.82 21.66
CA LEU A 32 -2.57 -0.01 21.22
C LEU A 32 -1.54 0.21 22.34
N GLU A 33 -1.98 0.19 23.59
CA GLU A 33 -1.17 0.40 24.79
C GLU A 33 -0.57 -0.87 25.34
N ARG A 34 -0.73 -2.02 24.68
CA ARG A 34 -0.26 -3.33 25.18
C ARG A 34 1.19 -3.32 25.61
N PHE A 35 2.05 -2.63 24.91
CA PHE A 35 3.47 -2.48 25.24
C PHE A 35 3.76 -1.01 25.53
N ASN A 36 4.22 -0.70 26.73
CA ASN A 36 4.64 0.65 27.13
C ASN A 36 6.13 0.93 26.85
N ILE A 37 6.67 0.21 25.89
CA ILE A 37 8.03 0.41 25.37
C ILE A 37 7.93 0.86 23.90
N LEU A 38 9.01 1.42 23.38
CA LEU A 38 9.13 1.76 21.98
C LEU A 38 9.41 0.50 21.17
N VAL A 39 8.51 0.19 20.24
CA VAL A 39 8.56 -1.02 19.42
C VAL A 39 9.23 -0.68 18.09
N PHE A 40 10.29 -1.41 17.75
CA PHE A 40 11.04 -1.24 16.50
C PHE A 40 11.48 0.22 16.27
N ASP A 41 11.22 0.77 15.10
CA ASP A 41 11.61 2.14 14.71
C ASP A 41 10.84 3.25 15.47
N GLU A 42 9.89 2.94 16.37
CA GLU A 42 9.34 3.94 17.31
C GLU A 42 10.45 4.62 18.12
N VAL A 43 11.58 3.91 18.35
CA VAL A 43 12.76 4.47 19.03
C VAL A 43 13.33 5.70 18.34
N TYR A 44 13.04 5.86 17.05
CA TYR A 44 13.38 7.04 16.25
C TYR A 44 12.16 7.94 16.06
N TYR A 45 11.09 7.43 15.45
CA TYR A 45 10.02 8.27 14.93
C TYR A 45 9.15 8.91 16.02
N ALA A 46 8.85 8.18 17.10
CA ALA A 46 8.13 8.76 18.24
C ALA A 46 8.99 9.82 18.97
N LYS A 47 10.30 9.56 19.11
CA LYS A 47 11.23 10.52 19.71
C LYS A 47 11.38 11.77 18.83
N PHE A 48 11.53 11.63 17.52
CA PHE A 48 11.61 12.74 16.58
C PHE A 48 10.32 13.58 16.58
N ALA A 49 9.16 12.90 16.70
CA ALA A 49 7.89 13.58 16.85
C ALA A 49 7.84 14.43 18.14
N ASN A 50 8.33 13.91 19.27
CA ASN A 50 8.44 14.69 20.50
C ASN A 50 9.44 15.85 20.37
N ASN A 51 10.55 15.64 19.66
CA ASN A 51 11.54 16.72 19.44
C ASN A 51 10.92 17.91 18.67
N TYR A 52 9.98 17.67 17.76
CA TYR A 52 9.19 18.76 17.13
C TYR A 52 8.31 19.50 18.14
N LEU A 53 7.79 18.84 19.16
CA LEU A 53 6.95 19.47 20.18
C LEU A 53 7.76 20.25 21.22
N THR A 54 9.00 19.81 21.48
CA THR A 54 9.89 20.41 22.48
C THR A 54 10.87 21.44 21.90
N GLY A 55 10.93 21.59 20.57
CA GLY A 55 11.90 22.45 19.91
C GLY A 55 13.35 21.94 19.99
N THR A 56 13.55 20.63 20.23
CA THR A 56 14.87 20.02 20.31
C THR A 56 15.41 19.74 18.91
N GLU A 57 16.61 20.20 18.60
CA GLU A 57 17.26 19.95 17.32
C GLU A 57 17.65 18.47 17.15
N PHE A 58 17.53 17.95 15.92
CA PHE A 58 17.88 16.57 15.59
C PHE A 58 18.04 16.36 14.09
N PHE A 59 18.81 15.35 13.69
CA PHE A 59 18.87 14.84 12.33
C PHE A 59 17.81 13.76 12.10
N ASN A 60 17.11 13.84 10.99
CA ASN A 60 16.16 12.83 10.53
C ASN A 60 16.60 12.21 9.21
N SER A 61 16.80 10.89 9.16
CA SER A 61 17.19 10.15 7.95
C SER A 61 16.07 9.96 6.93
N HIS A 62 14.89 10.54 7.19
CA HIS A 62 13.74 10.53 6.29
C HIS A 62 13.08 11.90 6.24
N PRO A 63 12.30 12.23 5.18
CA PRO A 63 11.49 13.43 5.14
C PRO A 63 10.49 13.51 6.32
N PRO A 64 10.07 14.72 6.76
CA PRO A 64 9.54 14.95 8.09
C PRO A 64 8.05 14.71 8.30
N LEU A 65 7.23 14.54 7.23
CA LEU A 65 5.76 14.56 7.36
C LEU A 65 5.21 13.48 8.29
N SER A 66 5.77 12.27 8.27
CA SER A 66 5.31 11.20 9.16
C SER A 66 5.47 11.57 10.63
N GLN A 67 6.60 12.19 10.99
CA GLN A 67 6.89 12.62 12.35
C GLN A 67 6.01 13.80 12.76
N TYR A 68 5.66 14.70 11.84
CA TYR A 68 4.66 15.74 12.11
C TYR A 68 3.29 15.15 12.45
N LEU A 69 2.85 14.15 11.70
CA LEU A 69 1.57 13.49 11.96
C LEU A 69 1.58 12.75 13.30
N ILE A 70 2.69 12.10 13.66
CA ILE A 70 2.86 11.50 14.99
C ILE A 70 2.88 12.58 16.07
N ALA A 71 3.58 13.72 15.86
CA ALA A 71 3.61 14.83 16.79
C ALA A 71 2.21 15.43 17.03
N ILE A 72 1.42 15.62 15.97
CA ILE A 72 0.01 16.02 16.07
C ILE A 72 -0.77 14.96 16.87
N GLY A 73 -0.48 13.68 16.63
CA GLY A 73 -1.06 12.57 17.38
C GLY A 73 -0.76 12.67 18.88
N ILE A 74 0.49 12.93 19.28
CA ILE A 74 0.91 13.15 20.66
C ILE A 74 0.18 14.36 21.24
N TRP A 75 0.22 15.51 20.53
CA TRP A 75 -0.39 16.74 21.00
C TRP A 75 -1.89 16.63 21.25
N ILE A 76 -2.64 15.93 20.39
CA ILE A 76 -4.06 15.65 20.56
C ILE A 76 -4.25 14.57 21.64
N GLY A 77 -3.53 13.45 21.54
CA GLY A 77 -3.71 12.27 22.38
C GLY A 77 -3.51 12.57 23.86
N ASP A 78 -2.52 13.41 24.21
CA ASP A 78 -2.28 13.82 25.59
C ASP A 78 -3.41 14.69 26.19
N ARG A 79 -4.30 15.21 25.35
CA ARG A 79 -5.47 15.99 25.79
C ARG A 79 -6.75 15.16 25.88
N LEU A 80 -6.73 13.95 25.36
CA LEU A 80 -7.89 13.05 25.44
C LEU A 80 -8.08 12.52 26.87
N PRO A 81 -9.33 12.25 27.31
CA PRO A 81 -9.59 11.77 28.66
C PRO A 81 -9.31 10.27 28.87
N PHE A 82 -8.85 9.58 27.85
CA PHE A 82 -8.57 8.12 27.83
C PHE A 82 -7.17 7.85 27.31
N GLY A 83 -6.68 6.60 27.47
CA GLY A 83 -5.38 6.17 26.98
C GLY A 83 -4.21 6.78 27.74
N ARG A 84 -4.37 7.10 29.04
CA ARG A 84 -3.33 7.75 29.86
C ARG A 84 -2.67 6.83 30.89
N ASP A 85 -3.20 5.63 31.06
CA ASP A 85 -2.78 4.71 32.12
C ASP A 85 -1.42 4.10 31.84
N VAL A 86 -1.06 3.97 30.53
CA VAL A 86 0.21 3.39 30.09
C VAL A 86 1.06 4.48 29.45
N THR A 87 2.15 4.87 30.14
CA THR A 87 3.01 5.97 29.73
C THR A 87 4.42 5.53 29.38
N ASN A 88 5.11 6.29 28.55
CA ASN A 88 6.50 6.09 28.18
C ASN A 88 7.24 7.44 28.07
N THR A 89 8.54 7.42 28.31
CA THR A 89 9.39 8.62 28.19
C THR A 89 9.94 8.75 26.79
N LEU A 90 9.63 9.86 26.12
CA LEU A 90 10.17 10.23 24.80
C LEU A 90 11.09 11.45 24.98
N THR A 91 12.39 11.29 24.83
CA THR A 91 13.40 12.39 24.91
C THR A 91 13.17 13.34 26.09
N GLY A 92 12.85 12.78 27.28
CA GLY A 92 12.62 13.53 28.51
C GLY A 92 11.17 13.92 28.80
N SER A 93 10.25 13.82 27.85
CA SER A 93 8.81 14.07 28.03
C SER A 93 8.06 12.78 28.28
N LEU A 94 7.10 12.79 29.20
CA LEU A 94 6.24 11.64 29.51
C LEU A 94 4.96 11.73 28.67
N HIS A 95 4.73 10.72 27.84
CA HIS A 95 3.56 10.63 26.96
C HIS A 95 2.84 9.30 27.11
N SER A 96 1.52 9.31 26.86
CA SER A 96 0.78 8.05 26.82
C SER A 96 1.18 7.25 25.58
N THR A 97 1.25 5.93 25.72
CA THR A 97 1.55 5.02 24.62
C THR A 97 0.50 5.13 23.50
N PHE A 98 -0.74 5.40 23.87
CA PHE A 98 -1.83 5.69 22.94
C PHE A 98 -1.52 6.94 22.09
N SER A 99 -1.00 8.01 22.71
CA SER A 99 -0.87 9.32 22.07
C SER A 99 0.01 9.30 20.83
N TYR A 100 1.08 8.53 20.81
CA TYR A 100 1.97 8.45 19.65
C TYR A 100 1.61 7.33 18.63
N ARG A 101 0.62 6.44 18.93
CA ARG A 101 0.23 5.33 18.06
C ARG A 101 -1.11 5.53 17.33
N TRP A 102 -2.06 6.26 17.93
CA TRP A 102 -3.42 6.32 17.40
C TRP A 102 -3.52 6.95 16.01
N MET A 103 -2.62 7.89 15.69
CA MET A 103 -2.61 8.51 14.36
C MET A 103 -2.26 7.49 13.27
N ASN A 104 -1.30 6.60 13.53
CA ASN A 104 -1.00 5.47 12.64
C ASN A 104 -2.21 4.54 12.51
N ALA A 105 -2.90 4.22 13.61
CA ALA A 105 -4.10 3.39 13.59
C ALA A 105 -5.23 4.04 12.77
N LEU A 106 -5.39 5.36 12.86
CA LEU A 106 -6.36 6.11 12.08
C LEU A 106 -6.05 6.01 10.57
N PHE A 107 -4.84 6.39 10.15
CA PHE A 107 -4.44 6.34 8.74
C PHE A 107 -4.48 4.90 8.19
N GLY A 108 -4.03 3.92 8.98
CA GLY A 108 -4.14 2.50 8.61
C GLY A 108 -5.59 2.05 8.44
N SER A 109 -6.52 2.57 9.24
CA SER A 109 -7.95 2.27 9.14
C SER A 109 -8.60 2.87 7.88
N LEU A 110 -7.99 3.91 7.30
CA LEU A 110 -8.44 4.51 6.04
C LEU A 110 -7.91 3.78 4.80
N ILE A 111 -6.94 2.86 4.91
CA ILE A 111 -6.42 2.10 3.76
C ILE A 111 -7.49 1.19 3.13
N PRO A 112 -8.26 0.35 3.86
CA PRO A 112 -9.26 -0.52 3.25
C PRO A 112 -10.34 0.23 2.46
N PRO A 113 -10.99 1.30 2.96
CA PRO A 113 -11.97 2.04 2.17
C PRO A 113 -11.32 2.77 0.98
N LEU A 114 -10.07 3.23 1.09
CA LEU A 114 -9.34 3.85 -0.02
C LEU A 114 -9.04 2.83 -1.13
N VAL A 115 -8.63 1.61 -0.77
CA VAL A 115 -8.43 0.49 -1.71
C VAL A 115 -9.76 0.07 -2.35
N ALA A 116 -10.87 0.03 -1.61
CA ALA A 116 -12.20 -0.22 -2.16
C ALA A 116 -12.58 0.84 -3.20
N ALA A 117 -12.36 2.12 -2.89
CA ALA A 117 -12.64 3.22 -3.81
C ALA A 117 -11.79 3.13 -5.08
N LEU A 118 -10.49 2.82 -4.95
CA LEU A 118 -9.58 2.63 -6.08
C LEU A 118 -10.03 1.45 -6.96
N ALA A 119 -10.35 0.30 -6.37
CA ALA A 119 -10.85 -0.88 -7.06
C ALA A 119 -12.18 -0.60 -7.80
N TYR A 120 -13.08 0.15 -7.16
CA TYR A 120 -14.33 0.59 -7.79
C TYR A 120 -14.07 1.54 -8.98
N GLN A 121 -13.15 2.51 -8.83
CA GLN A 121 -12.80 3.42 -9.94
C GLN A 121 -12.21 2.68 -11.15
N LEU A 122 -11.49 1.60 -10.93
CA LEU A 122 -10.91 0.78 -11.99
C LEU A 122 -11.97 -0.07 -12.73
N SER A 123 -12.88 -0.70 -12.00
CA SER A 123 -13.75 -1.74 -12.54
C SER A 123 -15.24 -1.39 -12.62
N GLN A 124 -15.72 -0.42 -11.84
CA GLN A 124 -17.12 -0.10 -11.58
C GLN A 124 -17.91 -1.29 -10.97
N ARG A 125 -17.21 -2.19 -10.23
CA ARG A 125 -17.79 -3.37 -9.60
C ARG A 125 -17.66 -3.29 -8.09
N MET A 126 -18.80 -3.28 -7.38
CA MET A 126 -18.83 -3.25 -5.92
C MET A 126 -18.31 -4.55 -5.31
N SER A 127 -18.51 -5.71 -5.97
CA SER A 127 -17.97 -6.99 -5.51
C SER A 127 -16.43 -7.00 -5.50
N TYR A 128 -15.79 -6.46 -6.54
CA TYR A 128 -14.34 -6.31 -6.56
C TYR A 128 -13.85 -5.30 -5.51
N ALA A 129 -14.54 -4.19 -5.34
CA ALA A 129 -14.23 -3.21 -4.31
C ALA A 129 -14.29 -3.82 -2.90
N PHE A 130 -15.32 -4.62 -2.62
CA PHE A 130 -15.45 -5.36 -1.36
C PHE A 130 -14.31 -6.34 -1.14
N LEU A 131 -14.00 -7.18 -2.13
CA LEU A 131 -12.91 -8.17 -2.02
C LEU A 131 -11.54 -7.51 -1.83
N ALA A 132 -11.30 -6.39 -2.49
CA ALA A 132 -10.06 -5.63 -2.34
C ALA A 132 -9.93 -5.05 -0.92
N ALA A 133 -11.00 -4.47 -0.36
CA ALA A 133 -11.04 -4.00 1.02
C ALA A 133 -10.87 -5.15 2.02
N LEU A 134 -11.54 -6.29 1.78
CA LEU A 134 -11.46 -7.46 2.64
C LEU A 134 -10.03 -8.01 2.69
N PHE A 135 -9.42 -8.26 1.55
CA PHE A 135 -8.08 -8.86 1.51
C PHE A 135 -7.00 -7.96 2.09
N ILE A 136 -7.04 -6.64 1.85
CA ILE A 136 -6.09 -5.72 2.49
C ILE A 136 -6.31 -5.62 4.01
N SER A 137 -7.54 -5.83 4.49
CA SER A 137 -7.84 -5.87 5.93
C SER A 137 -7.37 -7.16 6.59
N LEU A 138 -7.22 -8.25 5.81
CA LEU A 138 -6.71 -9.55 6.24
C LEU A 138 -5.19 -9.68 6.05
N ASP A 139 -4.49 -8.59 5.81
CA ASP A 139 -3.03 -8.57 5.73
C ASP A 139 -2.41 -8.21 7.07
N GLY A 140 -1.46 -9.05 7.53
CA GLY A 140 -0.79 -8.87 8.82
C GLY A 140 0.15 -7.67 8.83
N LEU A 141 0.92 -7.44 7.76
CA LEU A 141 1.91 -6.36 7.71
C LEU A 141 1.24 -4.98 7.77
N TYR A 142 0.13 -4.81 7.03
CA TYR A 142 -0.66 -3.58 7.10
C TYR A 142 -1.31 -3.37 8.47
N LEU A 143 -1.73 -4.45 9.14
CA LEU A 143 -2.27 -4.37 10.49
C LEU A 143 -1.18 -3.96 11.48
N ILE A 144 -0.04 -4.63 11.47
CA ILE A 144 1.07 -4.38 12.41
C ILE A 144 1.61 -2.95 12.24
N ASP A 145 1.99 -2.58 11.01
CA ASP A 145 2.63 -1.28 10.72
C ASP A 145 1.72 -0.09 11.05
N SER A 146 0.39 -0.29 11.05
CA SER A 146 -0.58 0.72 11.47
C SER A 146 -0.79 0.84 12.98
N ARG A 147 -0.21 -0.04 13.80
CA ARG A 147 -0.39 -0.05 15.26
C ARG A 147 0.75 0.60 16.03
N TYR A 148 1.84 0.93 15.34
CA TYR A 148 3.03 1.55 15.90
C TYR A 148 3.36 2.85 15.17
N ALA A 149 4.07 3.75 15.83
CA ALA A 149 4.44 5.07 15.27
C ALA A 149 5.53 4.92 14.20
N LEU A 150 5.14 4.48 13.00
CA LEU A 150 5.99 4.16 11.87
C LEU A 150 5.63 4.98 10.62
N ASN A 151 6.54 5.07 9.65
CA ASN A 151 6.40 5.95 8.49
C ASN A 151 5.51 5.39 7.37
N ASN A 152 5.49 4.05 7.19
CA ASN A 152 5.05 3.46 5.93
C ASN A 152 3.54 3.62 5.68
N ILE A 153 2.71 3.60 6.71
CA ILE A 153 1.25 3.74 6.57
C ILE A 153 0.87 5.09 5.97
N TYR A 154 1.52 6.18 6.39
CA TYR A 154 1.27 7.52 5.84
C TYR A 154 1.66 7.61 4.37
N LEU A 155 2.84 7.12 4.03
CA LEU A 155 3.33 7.04 2.65
C LEU A 155 2.33 6.32 1.74
N ILE A 156 1.86 5.13 2.17
CA ILE A 156 0.89 4.31 1.42
C ILE A 156 -0.45 5.06 1.25
N PHE A 157 -0.96 5.64 2.34
CA PHE A 157 -2.21 6.39 2.31
C PHE A 157 -2.16 7.53 1.27
N PHE A 158 -1.15 8.39 1.35
CA PHE A 158 -1.04 9.51 0.42
C PHE A 158 -0.76 9.07 -1.01
N GLY A 159 0.07 8.03 -1.21
CA GLY A 159 0.33 7.46 -2.53
C GLY A 159 -0.94 6.93 -3.21
N LEU A 160 -1.76 6.18 -2.47
CA LEU A 160 -3.06 5.66 -2.95
C LEU A 160 -4.08 6.77 -3.18
N LEU A 161 -4.15 7.76 -2.28
CA LEU A 161 -5.05 8.90 -2.43
C LEU A 161 -4.73 9.65 -3.72
N GLY A 162 -3.44 9.89 -4.00
CA GLY A 162 -3.00 10.50 -5.25
C GLY A 162 -3.47 9.71 -6.48
N GLN A 163 -3.31 8.38 -6.48
CA GLN A 163 -3.76 7.51 -7.56
C GLN A 163 -5.28 7.51 -7.73
N LEU A 164 -6.03 7.47 -6.62
CA LEU A 164 -7.50 7.56 -6.64
C LEU A 164 -7.96 8.87 -7.29
N LEU A 165 -7.36 10.00 -6.89
CA LEU A 165 -7.70 11.32 -7.41
C LEU A 165 -7.40 11.46 -8.90
N VAL A 166 -6.30 10.88 -9.40
CA VAL A 166 -6.01 10.81 -10.86
C VAL A 166 -7.09 10.01 -11.60
N LEU A 167 -7.50 8.85 -11.06
CA LEU A 167 -8.57 8.06 -11.69
C LEU A 167 -9.92 8.79 -11.67
N MET A 168 -10.22 9.54 -10.63
CA MET A 168 -11.41 10.38 -10.55
C MET A 168 -11.32 11.55 -11.54
N ALA A 169 -10.17 12.20 -11.65
CA ALA A 169 -9.92 13.29 -12.61
C ALA A 169 -10.13 12.83 -14.08
N SER A 170 -9.77 11.58 -14.38
CA SER A 170 -9.97 11.00 -15.72
C SER A 170 -11.45 10.86 -16.14
N LYS A 171 -12.38 10.96 -15.19
CA LYS A 171 -13.84 10.83 -15.40
C LYS A 171 -14.61 12.14 -15.30
N SER A 172 -14.03 13.17 -14.68
CA SER A 172 -14.70 14.43 -14.39
C SER A 172 -14.00 15.59 -15.11
N ARG A 173 -14.63 16.16 -16.14
CA ARG A 173 -14.06 17.31 -16.84
C ARG A 173 -14.09 18.57 -15.98
N ASP A 174 -15.21 18.81 -15.31
CA ASP A 174 -15.43 20.05 -14.53
C ASP A 174 -14.55 20.16 -13.30
N ARG A 175 -14.18 19.01 -12.69
CA ARG A 175 -13.34 18.94 -11.48
C ARG A 175 -11.93 18.42 -11.77
N GLN A 176 -11.56 18.26 -13.05
CA GLN A 176 -10.30 17.62 -13.42
C GLN A 176 -9.09 18.30 -12.80
N LEU A 177 -9.00 19.64 -12.91
CA LEU A 177 -7.87 20.39 -12.37
C LEU A 177 -7.78 20.32 -10.84
N LEU A 178 -8.92 20.44 -10.15
CA LEU A 178 -8.98 20.32 -8.68
C LEU A 178 -8.54 18.93 -8.20
N LEU A 179 -8.99 17.87 -8.87
CA LEU A 179 -8.64 16.50 -8.54
C LEU A 179 -7.16 16.22 -8.84
N LEU A 180 -6.60 16.76 -9.93
CA LEU A 180 -5.18 16.66 -10.25
C LEU A 180 -4.32 17.46 -9.26
N LEU A 181 -4.78 18.63 -8.83
CA LEU A 181 -4.12 19.41 -7.79
C LEU A 181 -4.05 18.61 -6.49
N GLY A 182 -5.17 18.04 -6.03
CA GLY A 182 -5.22 17.16 -4.87
C GLY A 182 -4.32 15.92 -5.02
N ALA A 183 -4.25 15.34 -6.22
CA ALA A 183 -3.35 14.23 -6.52
C ALA A 183 -1.87 14.66 -6.39
N GLY A 184 -1.51 15.82 -6.93
CA GLY A 184 -0.15 16.37 -6.82
C GLY A 184 0.25 16.61 -5.37
N VAL A 185 -0.63 17.23 -4.57
CA VAL A 185 -0.42 17.42 -3.12
C VAL A 185 -0.24 16.05 -2.42
N SER A 186 -1.08 15.07 -2.75
CA SER A 186 -1.00 13.74 -2.15
C SER A 186 0.31 13.03 -2.48
N PHE A 187 0.78 13.09 -3.73
CA PHE A 187 2.08 12.50 -4.11
C PHE A 187 3.27 13.23 -3.48
N GLY A 188 3.21 14.56 -3.36
CA GLY A 188 4.20 15.34 -2.63
C GLY A 188 4.24 14.96 -1.15
N ALA A 189 3.09 14.79 -0.51
CA ALA A 189 2.96 14.32 0.86
C ALA A 189 3.49 12.88 1.03
N SER A 190 3.21 11.98 0.08
CA SER A 190 3.76 10.62 0.10
C SER A 190 5.29 10.63 0.07
N ALA A 191 5.89 11.45 -0.81
CA ALA A 191 7.34 11.64 -0.87
C ALA A 191 7.90 12.29 0.40
N ALA A 192 7.14 13.20 1.04
CA ALA A 192 7.51 13.86 2.28
C ALA A 192 7.39 12.97 3.53
N CYS A 193 6.80 11.77 3.40
CA CYS A 193 6.92 10.70 4.40
C CYS A 193 8.18 9.87 4.17
N LYS A 194 8.44 9.47 2.93
CA LYS A 194 9.60 8.67 2.54
C LYS A 194 9.76 8.71 1.01
N TRP A 195 10.97 8.79 0.49
CA TRP A 195 11.21 8.99 -0.96
C TRP A 195 10.60 7.93 -1.87
N ASN A 196 10.48 6.69 -1.41
CA ASN A 196 9.81 5.64 -2.19
C ASN A 196 8.29 5.89 -2.38
N GLY A 197 7.70 6.88 -1.74
CA GLY A 197 6.37 7.38 -2.05
C GLY A 197 6.22 7.92 -3.48
N LEU A 198 7.32 8.39 -4.10
CA LEU A 198 7.35 8.79 -5.50
C LEU A 198 7.04 7.64 -6.48
N TRP A 199 7.18 6.39 -6.07
CA TRP A 199 6.91 5.26 -6.97
C TRP A 199 5.41 5.07 -7.26
N PHE A 200 4.53 5.54 -6.39
CA PHE A 200 3.10 5.64 -6.70
C PHE A 200 2.83 6.61 -7.85
N LEU A 201 3.51 7.77 -7.84
CA LEU A 201 3.45 8.74 -8.93
C LEU A 201 4.12 8.21 -10.20
N PHE A 202 5.24 7.51 -10.08
CA PHE A 202 5.94 6.88 -11.21
C PHE A 202 5.04 5.90 -11.96
N GLY A 203 4.26 5.07 -11.25
CA GLY A 203 3.26 4.20 -11.85
C GLY A 203 2.20 4.97 -12.64
N ILE A 204 1.75 6.12 -12.13
CA ILE A 204 0.84 7.03 -12.85
C ILE A 204 1.48 7.62 -14.11
N TYR A 205 2.76 8.03 -14.05
CA TYR A 205 3.45 8.54 -15.24
C TYR A 205 3.52 7.50 -16.36
N ILE A 206 3.84 6.25 -16.03
CA ILE A 206 3.85 5.15 -17.01
C ILE A 206 2.44 4.99 -17.62
N LEU A 207 1.38 5.00 -16.80
CA LEU A 207 0.00 4.87 -17.28
C LEU A 207 -0.41 6.05 -18.16
N LEU A 208 -0.06 7.28 -17.81
CA LEU A 208 -0.33 8.47 -18.62
C LEU A 208 0.44 8.45 -19.95
N ALA A 209 1.71 8.08 -19.94
CA ALA A 209 2.51 7.90 -21.15
C ALA A 209 1.90 6.86 -22.09
N LEU A 210 1.51 5.71 -21.54
CA LEU A 210 0.81 4.67 -22.30
C LEU A 210 -0.54 5.15 -22.84
N ALA A 211 -1.27 5.97 -22.08
CA ALA A 211 -2.54 6.53 -22.50
C ALA A 211 -2.39 7.53 -23.68
N GLN A 212 -1.36 8.39 -23.64
CA GLN A 212 -1.06 9.29 -24.77
C GLN A 212 -0.59 8.51 -26.00
N PHE A 213 0.30 7.53 -25.83
CA PHE A 213 0.70 6.64 -26.92
C PHE A 213 -0.49 5.86 -27.51
N TRP A 214 -1.37 5.35 -26.64
CA TRP A 214 -2.63 4.72 -27.03
C TRP A 214 -3.51 5.63 -27.89
N LYS A 215 -3.64 6.91 -27.52
CA LYS A 215 -4.39 7.91 -28.27
C LYS A 215 -3.81 8.12 -29.70
N LEU A 216 -2.47 8.15 -29.82
CA LEU A 216 -1.79 8.27 -31.10
C LEU A 216 -2.03 7.03 -31.98
N ILE A 217 -1.90 5.83 -31.44
CA ILE A 217 -2.18 4.60 -32.18
C ILE A 217 -3.63 4.56 -32.65
N LYS A 218 -4.57 4.90 -31.77
CA LYS A 218 -6.01 4.84 -32.06
C LYS A 218 -6.44 5.86 -33.12
N SER A 219 -5.67 6.91 -33.36
CA SER A 219 -5.93 7.86 -34.45
C SER A 219 -5.73 7.23 -35.84
N ASN A 220 -4.97 6.14 -35.94
CA ASN A 220 -4.82 5.36 -37.17
C ASN A 220 -6.07 4.48 -37.38
N ARG A 221 -6.69 4.55 -38.60
CA ARG A 221 -7.89 3.80 -38.94
C ARG A 221 -7.81 2.29 -38.65
N LYS A 222 -6.63 1.68 -38.82
CA LYS A 222 -6.39 0.25 -38.52
C LYS A 222 -6.62 -0.11 -37.05
N PHE A 223 -6.43 0.82 -36.13
CA PHE A 223 -6.52 0.59 -34.67
C PHE A 223 -7.74 1.24 -34.03
N ALA A 224 -8.61 1.88 -34.83
CA ALA A 224 -9.77 2.62 -34.33
C ALA A 224 -10.76 1.74 -33.54
N LEU A 225 -10.86 0.44 -33.89
CA LEU A 225 -11.75 -0.51 -33.23
C LEU A 225 -11.23 -1.00 -31.87
N LEU A 226 -9.95 -0.76 -31.54
CA LEU A 226 -9.42 -1.14 -30.23
C LEU A 226 -10.04 -0.29 -29.13
N THR A 227 -10.49 -0.93 -28.07
CA THR A 227 -11.05 -0.25 -26.90
C THR A 227 -10.32 -0.62 -25.62
N ASN A 228 -9.95 0.38 -24.81
CA ASN A 228 -9.49 0.20 -23.45
C ASN A 228 -10.04 1.33 -22.59
N SER A 229 -10.92 0.99 -21.65
CA SER A 229 -11.62 2.01 -20.84
C SER A 229 -10.67 2.82 -19.95
N LEU A 230 -9.62 2.22 -19.42
CA LEU A 230 -8.63 2.90 -18.57
C LEU A 230 -7.79 3.87 -19.39
N LEU A 231 -7.13 3.39 -20.46
CA LEU A 231 -6.26 4.23 -21.28
C LEU A 231 -7.03 5.34 -21.99
N ASN A 232 -8.25 5.06 -22.48
CA ASN A 232 -9.11 6.08 -23.10
C ASN A 232 -9.46 7.20 -22.08
N ARG A 233 -9.78 6.86 -20.83
CA ARG A 233 -10.08 7.86 -19.80
C ARG A 233 -8.86 8.68 -19.43
N LEU A 234 -7.72 8.04 -19.20
CA LEU A 234 -6.46 8.73 -18.87
C LEU A 234 -5.98 9.63 -20.03
N ALA A 235 -6.19 9.22 -21.28
CA ALA A 235 -5.87 10.03 -22.46
C ALA A 235 -6.72 11.33 -22.58
N ASN A 236 -7.82 11.45 -21.84
CA ASN A 236 -8.62 12.66 -21.73
C ASN A 236 -8.06 13.69 -20.75
N ILE A 237 -7.07 13.33 -19.95
CA ILE A 237 -6.39 14.27 -19.07
C ILE A 237 -5.48 15.13 -19.94
N HIS A 238 -5.60 16.46 -19.76
CA HIS A 238 -4.82 17.41 -20.56
C HIS A 238 -3.32 17.27 -20.25
N PRO A 239 -2.43 17.05 -21.25
CA PRO A 239 -1.01 16.77 -21.00
C PRO A 239 -0.29 17.86 -20.21
N ILE A 240 -0.53 19.14 -20.55
CA ILE A 240 0.08 20.30 -19.88
C ILE A 240 -0.40 20.37 -18.41
N ALA A 241 -1.70 20.17 -18.17
CA ALA A 241 -2.23 20.14 -16.79
C ALA A 241 -1.62 18.99 -15.99
N SER A 242 -1.44 17.80 -16.61
CA SER A 242 -0.74 16.69 -15.96
C SER A 242 0.69 17.07 -15.60
N LEU A 243 1.42 17.69 -16.51
CA LEU A 243 2.80 18.10 -16.30
C LEU A 243 2.91 19.10 -15.14
N ILE A 244 2.08 20.13 -15.14
CA ILE A 244 2.09 21.16 -14.09
C ILE A 244 1.66 20.56 -12.74
N LEU A 245 0.50 19.90 -12.70
CA LEU A 245 -0.12 19.49 -11.45
C LEU A 245 0.47 18.20 -10.85
N LEU A 246 1.11 17.37 -11.65
CA LEU A 246 1.75 16.13 -11.18
C LEU A 246 3.29 16.21 -11.15
N VAL A 247 3.92 17.34 -11.53
CA VAL A 247 5.36 17.56 -11.36
C VAL A 247 5.61 18.74 -10.43
N ILE A 248 5.07 19.93 -10.76
CA ILE A 248 5.38 21.14 -9.97
C ILE A 248 4.71 21.06 -8.60
N VAL A 249 3.44 20.66 -8.53
CA VAL A 249 2.72 20.59 -7.24
C VAL A 249 3.33 19.58 -6.26
N PRO A 250 3.69 18.34 -6.65
CA PRO A 250 4.40 17.43 -5.74
C PRO A 250 5.72 18.00 -5.23
N ILE A 251 6.52 18.64 -6.09
CA ILE A 251 7.79 19.27 -5.70
C ILE A 251 7.52 20.43 -4.71
N ALA A 252 6.58 21.31 -5.02
CA ALA A 252 6.20 22.41 -4.14
C ALA A 252 5.70 21.92 -2.78
N THR A 253 4.81 20.91 -2.77
CA THR A 253 4.30 20.30 -1.54
C THR A 253 5.43 19.68 -0.71
N TYR A 254 6.30 18.92 -1.34
CA TYR A 254 7.47 18.34 -0.69
C TYR A 254 8.34 19.42 -0.05
N SER A 255 8.68 20.48 -0.79
CA SER A 255 9.53 21.57 -0.32
C SER A 255 8.89 22.36 0.84
N VAL A 256 7.60 22.67 0.72
CA VAL A 256 6.84 23.39 1.79
C VAL A 256 6.80 22.58 3.07
N LEU A 257 6.64 21.26 2.99
CA LEU A 257 6.60 20.38 4.15
C LEU A 257 7.95 20.28 4.90
N TRP A 258 9.05 20.70 4.28
CA TRP A 258 10.35 20.81 4.95
C TRP A 258 10.51 22.10 5.77
N ILE A 259 9.71 23.14 5.52
CA ILE A 259 9.87 24.45 6.19
C ILE A 259 9.86 24.34 7.73
N PRO A 260 8.91 23.65 8.38
CA PRO A 260 8.93 23.56 9.84
C PRO A 260 10.18 22.86 10.39
N HIS A 261 10.69 21.84 9.68
CA HIS A 261 11.93 21.16 10.07
C HIS A 261 13.13 22.10 10.00
N LEU A 262 13.26 22.86 8.91
CA LEU A 262 14.38 23.77 8.68
C LEU A 262 14.36 25.00 9.60
N ILE A 263 13.16 25.42 10.05
CA ILE A 263 13.06 26.47 11.08
C ILE A 263 13.63 25.98 12.41
N GLN A 264 13.35 24.74 12.79
CA GLN A 264 13.83 24.15 14.03
C GLN A 264 15.28 23.65 13.94
N ASN A 265 15.70 23.18 12.76
CA ASN A 265 17.05 22.64 12.49
C ASN A 265 17.64 23.42 11.31
N PRO A 266 18.20 24.63 11.55
CA PRO A 266 18.64 25.52 10.46
C PRO A 266 19.87 25.00 9.70
N GLU A 267 20.62 24.11 10.31
CA GLU A 267 21.81 23.49 9.71
C GLU A 267 21.66 21.95 9.67
N PRO A 268 21.87 21.33 8.51
CA PRO A 268 22.15 21.93 7.20
C PRO A 268 20.91 22.51 6.51
N ASP A 269 21.11 23.37 5.51
CA ASP A 269 20.03 23.94 4.70
C ASP A 269 19.22 22.86 3.93
N PHE A 270 18.19 23.27 3.17
CA PHE A 270 17.30 22.35 2.45
C PHE A 270 18.06 21.37 1.55
N PHE A 271 19.04 21.84 0.77
CA PHE A 271 19.83 20.97 -0.11
C PHE A 271 20.86 20.13 0.65
N GLY A 272 21.42 20.70 1.69
CA GLY A 272 22.34 20.01 2.60
C GLY A 272 21.69 18.83 3.30
N VAL A 273 20.48 19.00 3.83
CA VAL A 273 19.76 17.90 4.49
C VAL A 273 19.39 16.77 3.51
N GLN A 274 19.03 17.08 2.24
CA GLN A 274 18.80 16.04 1.24
C GLN A 274 20.07 15.23 0.94
N ARG A 275 21.24 15.90 0.85
CA ARG A 275 22.53 15.24 0.68
C ARG A 275 22.89 14.38 1.89
N ALA A 276 22.67 14.89 3.10
CA ALA A 276 22.94 14.16 4.33
C ALA A 276 22.09 12.89 4.45
N ILE A 277 20.80 12.94 4.05
CA ILE A 277 19.92 11.76 3.99
C ILE A 277 20.44 10.76 2.95
N LEU A 278 20.82 11.21 1.77
CA LEU A 278 21.36 10.34 0.71
C LEU A 278 22.64 9.65 1.19
N ASP A 279 23.58 10.42 1.71
CA ASP A 279 24.84 9.94 2.26
C ASP A 279 24.63 8.93 3.38
N TYR A 280 23.73 9.21 4.32
CA TYR A 280 23.34 8.27 5.36
C TYR A 280 22.87 6.93 4.78
N HIS A 281 22.00 6.97 3.76
CA HIS A 281 21.48 5.75 3.15
C HIS A 281 22.52 4.99 2.31
N GLU A 282 23.48 5.67 1.70
CA GLU A 282 24.56 5.06 0.91
C GLU A 282 25.58 4.34 1.81
N HIS A 283 25.81 4.84 3.03
CA HIS A 283 26.75 4.26 3.98
C HIS A 283 26.16 3.13 4.84
N ILE A 284 24.85 2.87 4.77
CA ILE A 284 24.27 1.67 5.41
C ILE A 284 24.76 0.43 4.66
N GLY A 285 25.54 -0.41 5.34
CA GLY A 285 26.02 -1.69 4.81
C GLY A 285 24.86 -2.67 4.50
N ASN A 286 25.20 -3.84 4.00
CA ASN A 286 24.25 -4.91 3.68
C ASN A 286 24.66 -6.23 4.32
N GLY A 287 23.68 -7.15 4.43
CA GLY A 287 23.89 -8.52 4.91
C GLY A 287 23.65 -8.72 6.41
N LYS A 288 23.75 -9.98 6.83
CA LYS A 288 23.44 -10.42 8.21
C LYS A 288 24.39 -9.80 9.26
N SER A 289 25.58 -9.37 8.86
CA SER A 289 26.54 -8.67 9.74
C SER A 289 26.07 -7.27 10.15
N ILE A 290 25.22 -6.64 9.35
CA ILE A 290 24.62 -5.33 9.65
C ILE A 290 23.35 -5.51 10.47
N HIS A 291 22.46 -6.40 10.04
CA HIS A 291 21.25 -6.73 10.77
C HIS A 291 20.77 -8.13 10.39
N PRO A 292 20.37 -8.97 11.36
CA PRO A 292 19.99 -10.38 11.10
C PRO A 292 18.78 -10.50 10.15
N TYR A 293 17.92 -9.51 10.10
CA TYR A 293 16.72 -9.48 9.25
C TYR A 293 16.89 -8.75 7.90
N CYS A 294 18.12 -8.45 7.48
CA CYS A 294 18.34 -7.93 6.12
C CYS A 294 17.80 -8.90 5.07
N ALA A 295 16.97 -8.40 4.16
CA ALA A 295 16.29 -9.20 3.13
C ALA A 295 16.34 -8.51 1.78
N ASN A 296 16.79 -9.22 0.76
CA ASN A 296 16.81 -8.71 -0.61
C ASN A 296 15.40 -8.55 -1.17
N TRP A 297 15.18 -7.55 -2.03
CA TRP A 297 13.87 -7.21 -2.59
C TRP A 297 13.15 -8.37 -3.28
N TYR A 298 13.88 -9.29 -3.92
CA TYR A 298 13.32 -10.45 -4.62
C TYR A 298 12.84 -11.57 -3.69
N THR A 299 13.20 -11.53 -2.39
CA THR A 299 12.77 -12.50 -1.38
C THR A 299 11.45 -12.10 -0.72
N TRP A 300 11.05 -10.83 -0.80
CA TRP A 300 9.86 -10.30 -0.13
C TRP A 300 8.55 -10.93 -0.64
N PRO A 301 8.35 -11.08 -1.98
CA PRO A 301 7.10 -11.67 -2.49
C PRO A 301 6.82 -13.08 -1.95
N LEU A 302 7.85 -13.83 -1.59
CA LEU A 302 7.74 -15.16 -0.99
C LEU A 302 7.75 -15.13 0.55
N MET A 303 7.93 -13.95 1.16
CA MET A 303 8.01 -13.78 2.62
C MET A 303 9.13 -14.62 3.24
N MET A 304 10.32 -14.65 2.60
CA MET A 304 11.42 -15.50 3.06
C MET A 304 12.02 -15.02 4.39
N ARG A 305 12.06 -13.70 4.65
CA ARG A 305 12.65 -13.12 5.87
C ARG A 305 11.74 -11.98 6.38
N PRO A 306 10.70 -12.28 7.15
CA PRO A 306 9.96 -11.29 7.94
C PRO A 306 10.84 -10.66 9.00
N LEU A 307 10.36 -9.63 9.66
CA LEU A 307 11.14 -8.84 10.62
C LEU A 307 10.46 -8.81 11.99
N ALA A 308 11.14 -9.27 13.03
CA ALA A 308 10.64 -9.11 14.39
C ALA A 308 10.69 -7.64 14.82
N TYR A 309 9.53 -7.05 15.11
CA TYR A 309 9.40 -5.71 15.69
C TYR A 309 9.56 -5.74 17.20
N TYR A 310 9.07 -6.79 17.83
CA TYR A 310 9.16 -6.99 19.27
C TYR A 310 9.13 -8.47 19.61
N PHE A 311 10.01 -8.91 20.52
CA PHE A 311 10.02 -10.26 21.02
C PHE A 311 10.48 -10.27 22.48
N THR A 312 9.70 -10.91 23.37
CA THR A 312 10.08 -11.09 24.77
C THR A 312 9.40 -12.30 25.39
N GLU A 313 10.08 -12.96 26.29
CA GLU A 313 9.46 -13.95 27.16
C GLU A 313 8.71 -13.22 28.28
N TYR A 314 7.41 -13.47 28.39
CA TYR A 314 6.56 -12.87 29.42
C TYR A 314 6.57 -13.67 30.72
N LYS A 315 6.50 -15.00 30.63
CA LYS A 315 6.66 -15.98 31.66
C LYS A 315 7.11 -17.28 31.03
N LEU A 316 7.57 -18.24 31.85
CA LEU A 316 8.11 -19.51 31.36
C LEU A 316 7.24 -20.12 30.25
N ASN A 317 7.84 -20.32 29.07
CA ASN A 317 7.23 -20.84 27.86
C ASN A 317 6.11 -19.98 27.21
N TYR A 318 5.92 -18.72 27.64
CA TYR A 318 4.97 -17.80 27.00
C TYR A 318 5.69 -16.54 26.51
N TYR A 319 5.42 -16.17 25.27
CA TYR A 319 6.09 -15.10 24.57
C TYR A 319 5.11 -14.06 24.05
N TYR A 320 5.52 -12.81 24.01
CA TYR A 320 4.96 -11.78 23.15
C TYR A 320 5.85 -11.66 21.94
N ASP A 321 5.25 -11.78 20.76
CA ASP A 321 5.92 -11.58 19.47
C ASP A 321 5.07 -10.65 18.60
N VAL A 322 5.71 -9.62 18.04
CA VAL A 322 5.16 -8.77 17.00
C VAL A 322 6.08 -8.89 15.80
N HIS A 323 5.64 -9.64 14.80
CA HIS A 323 6.44 -9.94 13.63
C HIS A 323 5.86 -9.25 12.40
N ALA A 324 6.61 -8.30 11.80
CA ALA A 324 6.24 -7.65 10.54
C ALA A 324 6.26 -8.65 9.40
N MET A 325 5.11 -9.25 9.17
CA MET A 325 4.84 -10.22 8.12
C MET A 325 3.41 -10.06 7.59
N GLY A 326 3.21 -10.35 6.34
CA GLY A 326 1.88 -10.42 5.76
C GLY A 326 1.13 -11.68 6.19
N ASN A 327 -0.07 -11.84 5.67
CA ASN A 327 -0.74 -13.14 5.70
C ASN A 327 -0.10 -14.04 4.62
N PRO A 328 0.57 -15.16 4.99
CA PRO A 328 1.36 -15.93 4.04
C PRO A 328 0.55 -16.45 2.85
N LEU A 329 -0.63 -17.01 3.11
CA LEU A 329 -1.49 -17.54 2.06
C LEU A 329 -1.96 -16.43 1.11
N LEU A 330 -2.34 -15.27 1.67
CA LEU A 330 -2.73 -14.10 0.88
C LEU A 330 -1.60 -13.65 -0.05
N TRP A 331 -0.36 -13.56 0.46
CA TRP A 331 0.78 -13.07 -0.33
C TRP A 331 1.15 -14.01 -1.47
N TRP A 332 1.18 -15.32 -1.23
CA TRP A 332 1.53 -16.29 -2.27
C TRP A 332 0.46 -16.37 -3.37
N LEU A 333 -0.82 -16.35 -2.98
CA LEU A 333 -1.92 -16.29 -3.95
C LEU A 333 -1.94 -14.95 -4.70
N ALA A 334 -1.62 -13.84 -4.02
CA ALA A 334 -1.52 -12.52 -4.65
C ALA A 334 -0.36 -12.47 -5.67
N LEU A 335 0.79 -13.07 -5.34
CA LEU A 335 1.91 -13.20 -6.28
C LEU A 335 1.50 -14.00 -7.53
N ALA A 336 0.80 -15.13 -7.34
CA ALA A 336 0.26 -15.92 -8.47
C ALA A 336 -0.71 -15.10 -9.32
N ALA A 337 -1.55 -14.24 -8.69
CA ALA A 337 -2.46 -13.34 -9.41
C ALA A 337 -1.71 -12.25 -10.20
N VAL A 338 -0.53 -11.78 -9.73
CA VAL A 338 0.33 -10.89 -10.52
C VAL A 338 0.82 -11.59 -11.78
N PHE A 339 1.36 -12.82 -11.69
CA PHE A 339 1.79 -13.58 -12.86
C PHE A 339 0.63 -13.84 -13.83
N GLY A 340 -0.55 -14.20 -13.32
CA GLY A 340 -1.76 -14.34 -14.12
C GLY A 340 -2.16 -13.03 -14.83
N SER A 341 -2.00 -11.89 -14.16
CA SER A 341 -2.26 -10.56 -14.73
C SER A 341 -1.26 -10.22 -15.84
N VAL A 342 0.03 -10.48 -15.63
CA VAL A 342 1.09 -10.30 -16.64
C VAL A 342 0.78 -11.16 -17.87
N TRP A 343 0.51 -12.46 -17.67
CA TRP A 343 0.17 -13.38 -18.76
C TRP A 343 -1.06 -12.90 -19.54
N LEU A 344 -2.11 -12.42 -18.84
CA LEU A 344 -3.32 -11.93 -19.49
C LEU A 344 -3.04 -10.71 -20.35
N VAL A 345 -2.23 -9.76 -19.86
CA VAL A 345 -1.84 -8.55 -20.62
C VAL A 345 -1.04 -8.93 -21.84
N ILE A 346 0.00 -9.78 -21.71
CA ILE A 346 0.85 -10.22 -22.81
C ILE A 346 0.03 -10.98 -23.86
N ARG A 347 -0.78 -11.95 -23.46
CA ARG A 347 -1.65 -12.71 -24.34
C ARG A 347 -2.58 -11.84 -25.16
N ARG A 348 -3.21 -10.84 -24.52
CA ARG A 348 -4.14 -9.94 -25.21
C ARG A 348 -3.43 -9.01 -26.20
N LEU A 349 -2.26 -8.49 -25.84
CA LEU A 349 -1.44 -7.71 -26.75
C LEU A 349 -1.00 -8.55 -27.96
N TRP A 350 -0.58 -9.79 -27.72
CA TRP A 350 -0.17 -10.73 -28.78
C TRP A 350 -1.32 -11.04 -29.74
N VAL A 351 -2.51 -11.34 -29.24
CA VAL A 351 -3.71 -11.57 -30.08
C VAL A 351 -3.98 -10.36 -30.96
N VAL A 352 -4.00 -9.15 -30.36
CA VAL A 352 -4.25 -7.90 -31.13
C VAL A 352 -3.20 -7.72 -32.22
N THR A 353 -1.90 -7.85 -31.92
CA THR A 353 -0.83 -7.64 -32.90
C THR A 353 -0.88 -8.66 -34.04
N ASN A 354 -1.22 -9.93 -33.77
CA ASN A 354 -1.32 -10.97 -34.79
C ASN A 354 -2.61 -10.84 -35.63
N THR A 355 -3.71 -10.40 -35.04
CA THR A 355 -4.95 -10.13 -35.78
C THR A 355 -4.75 -9.02 -36.82
N PHE A 356 -3.90 -8.02 -36.53
CA PHE A 356 -3.57 -6.95 -37.48
C PHE A 356 -2.56 -7.34 -38.56
N LYS A 357 -1.72 -8.36 -38.33
CA LYS A 357 -0.81 -8.90 -39.35
C LYS A 357 -1.52 -9.72 -40.43
N ILE A 358 -2.68 -10.29 -40.09
CA ILE A 358 -3.50 -11.07 -41.01
C ILE A 358 -4.63 -10.15 -41.43
N GLU A 359 -4.85 -9.88 -42.72
CA GLU A 359 -5.93 -9.05 -43.33
C GLU A 359 -7.36 -9.40 -42.83
N LYS A 360 -7.49 -10.29 -41.88
CA LYS A 360 -8.72 -10.76 -41.21
C LYS A 360 -9.23 -9.88 -40.07
N ALA A 361 -8.66 -8.70 -39.83
CA ALA A 361 -9.12 -7.79 -38.75
C ALA A 361 -10.63 -7.47 -38.84
N ILE A 362 -11.22 -7.54 -40.05
CA ILE A 362 -12.65 -7.32 -40.28
C ILE A 362 -13.52 -8.50 -39.80
N LEU A 363 -12.92 -9.69 -39.65
CA LEU A 363 -13.62 -10.93 -39.26
C LEU A 363 -13.33 -11.34 -37.81
N ALA A 364 -12.45 -10.61 -37.11
CA ALA A 364 -12.17 -10.91 -35.71
C ALA A 364 -13.41 -10.64 -34.83
N PRO A 365 -13.78 -11.55 -33.93
CA PRO A 365 -14.84 -11.30 -32.96
C PRO A 365 -14.59 -10.00 -32.19
N VAL A 366 -15.58 -9.12 -32.10
CA VAL A 366 -15.47 -7.81 -31.39
C VAL A 366 -14.92 -7.96 -29.97
N GLY A 367 -15.20 -9.10 -29.33
CA GLY A 367 -14.66 -9.43 -27.99
C GLY A 367 -13.13 -9.59 -27.96
N GLU A 368 -12.48 -10.01 -29.05
CA GLU A 368 -11.02 -10.17 -29.12
C GLU A 368 -10.28 -8.84 -29.27
N LEU A 369 -10.92 -7.84 -29.87
CA LEU A 369 -10.39 -6.49 -30.03
C LEU A 369 -10.66 -5.60 -28.80
N ASN A 370 -11.48 -6.07 -27.86
CA ASN A 370 -11.82 -5.31 -26.66
C ASN A 370 -10.78 -5.51 -25.56
N LEU A 371 -9.92 -4.51 -25.35
CA LEU A 371 -8.89 -4.50 -24.31
C LEU A 371 -9.40 -4.02 -22.94
N ASN A 372 -10.70 -3.79 -22.76
CA ASN A 372 -11.25 -3.38 -21.46
C ASN A 372 -11.00 -4.42 -20.37
N TYR A 373 -10.95 -5.70 -20.72
CA TYR A 373 -10.67 -6.79 -19.77
C TYR A 373 -9.28 -6.74 -19.15
N ILE A 374 -8.32 -6.05 -19.79
CA ILE A 374 -6.97 -5.88 -19.24
C ILE A 374 -6.77 -4.56 -18.51
N SER A 375 -7.77 -3.70 -18.43
CA SER A 375 -7.65 -2.38 -17.77
C SER A 375 -7.22 -2.51 -16.31
N VAL A 376 -7.82 -3.44 -15.56
CA VAL A 376 -7.46 -3.71 -14.16
C VAL A 376 -6.10 -4.43 -14.06
N PRO A 377 -5.86 -5.55 -14.77
CA PRO A 377 -4.54 -6.19 -14.79
C PRO A 377 -3.41 -5.25 -15.21
N LEU A 378 -3.61 -4.40 -16.21
CA LEU A 378 -2.63 -3.42 -16.65
C LEU A 378 -2.26 -2.43 -15.54
N PHE A 379 -3.26 -1.88 -14.84
CA PHE A 379 -3.04 -0.99 -13.71
C PHE A 379 -2.25 -1.69 -12.60
N ILE A 380 -2.61 -2.92 -12.27
CA ILE A 380 -1.97 -3.74 -11.23
C ILE A 380 -0.51 -4.01 -11.59
N VAL A 381 -0.24 -4.53 -12.78
CA VAL A 381 1.11 -4.90 -13.22
C VAL A 381 2.04 -3.69 -13.23
N ILE A 382 1.59 -2.55 -13.77
CA ILE A 382 2.40 -1.33 -13.83
C ILE A 382 2.71 -0.81 -12.43
N ASN A 383 1.72 -0.72 -11.54
CA ASN A 383 1.95 -0.18 -10.21
C ASN A 383 2.70 -1.16 -9.30
N TYR A 384 2.49 -2.47 -9.45
CA TYR A 384 3.31 -3.48 -8.79
C TYR A 384 4.78 -3.36 -9.19
N ALA A 385 5.05 -3.30 -10.49
CA ALA A 385 6.39 -3.14 -11.02
C ALA A 385 7.03 -1.80 -10.60
N ALA A 386 6.29 -0.70 -10.68
CA ALA A 386 6.75 0.63 -10.28
C ALA A 386 7.14 0.71 -8.79
N ASN A 387 6.48 -0.05 -7.91
CA ASN A 387 6.78 -0.08 -6.48
C ASN A 387 7.77 -1.19 -6.07
N LEU A 388 8.07 -2.16 -6.93
CA LEU A 388 9.01 -3.24 -6.64
C LEU A 388 10.36 -3.07 -7.35
N LEU A 389 10.36 -2.79 -8.67
CA LEU A 389 11.58 -2.82 -9.47
C LEU A 389 12.63 -1.77 -9.09
N PRO A 390 12.29 -0.57 -8.63
CA PRO A 390 13.34 0.39 -8.22
C PRO A 390 14.24 -0.12 -7.10
N TRP A 391 13.80 -1.06 -6.27
CA TRP A 391 14.62 -1.68 -5.22
C TRP A 391 15.81 -2.49 -5.76
N VAL A 392 15.82 -2.86 -7.04
CA VAL A 392 16.98 -3.48 -7.73
C VAL A 392 18.25 -2.63 -7.59
N ARG A 393 18.12 -1.30 -7.54
CA ARG A 393 19.23 -0.35 -7.44
C ARG A 393 19.70 -0.11 -6.00
N VAL A 394 18.95 -0.57 -5.01
CA VAL A 394 19.25 -0.32 -3.59
C VAL A 394 20.07 -1.47 -3.04
N THR A 395 21.31 -1.21 -2.68
CA THR A 395 22.31 -2.21 -2.25
C THR A 395 22.46 -2.35 -0.74
N ARG A 396 21.90 -1.41 0.04
CA ARG A 396 21.96 -1.45 1.51
C ARG A 396 21.02 -2.51 2.12
N CYS A 397 21.15 -2.73 3.41
CA CYS A 397 20.21 -3.56 4.16
C CYS A 397 18.77 -3.06 3.99
N LEU A 398 17.89 -3.95 3.60
CA LEU A 398 16.46 -3.72 3.37
C LEU A 398 15.64 -4.72 4.20
N TYR A 399 14.38 -4.37 4.45
CA TYR A 399 13.46 -5.17 5.23
C TYR A 399 12.14 -5.37 4.50
N ILE A 400 11.39 -6.38 4.89
CA ILE A 400 10.14 -6.81 4.24
C ILE A 400 9.08 -5.70 4.15
N TYR A 401 9.04 -4.75 5.08
CA TYR A 401 8.07 -3.65 5.04
C TYR A 401 8.25 -2.72 3.82
N HIS A 402 9.41 -2.74 3.17
CA HIS A 402 9.59 -2.02 1.90
C HIS A 402 8.71 -2.59 0.77
N TYR A 403 8.24 -3.81 0.90
CA TYR A 403 7.35 -4.44 -0.07
C TYR A 403 5.88 -3.94 0.02
N MET A 404 5.51 -3.21 1.06
CA MET A 404 4.13 -2.73 1.27
C MET A 404 3.56 -2.03 0.03
N GLY A 405 4.33 -1.13 -0.60
CA GLY A 405 3.89 -0.42 -1.81
C GLY A 405 3.53 -1.36 -2.97
N ALA A 406 4.26 -2.45 -3.14
CA ALA A 406 4.03 -3.39 -4.24
C ALA A 406 2.96 -4.44 -3.90
N VAL A 407 3.01 -5.05 -2.72
CA VAL A 407 2.09 -6.13 -2.33
C VAL A 407 0.62 -5.71 -2.35
N LEU A 408 0.33 -4.44 -2.09
CA LEU A 408 -1.02 -3.88 -2.20
C LEU A 408 -1.63 -4.14 -3.58
N PHE A 409 -0.88 -3.89 -4.65
CA PHE A 409 -1.36 -4.14 -6.01
C PHE A 409 -1.48 -5.63 -6.32
N ALA A 410 -0.62 -6.47 -5.74
CA ALA A 410 -0.75 -7.91 -5.83
C ALA A 410 -2.05 -8.40 -5.15
N ILE A 411 -2.37 -7.89 -3.96
CA ILE A 411 -3.61 -8.18 -3.23
C ILE A 411 -4.83 -7.72 -4.04
N MET A 412 -4.79 -6.53 -4.65
CA MET A 412 -5.84 -6.08 -5.57
C MET A 412 -5.97 -7.02 -6.78
N GLY A 413 -4.86 -7.58 -7.28
CA GLY A 413 -4.84 -8.57 -8.35
C GLY A 413 -5.56 -9.86 -7.95
N LEU A 414 -5.30 -10.37 -6.75
CA LEU A 414 -6.01 -11.53 -6.22
C LEU A 414 -7.51 -11.26 -6.06
N ALA A 415 -7.87 -10.11 -5.51
CA ALA A 415 -9.27 -9.70 -5.39
C ALA A 415 -9.99 -9.67 -6.75
N TRP A 416 -9.29 -9.20 -7.81
CA TRP A 416 -9.80 -9.20 -9.18
C TRP A 416 -10.01 -10.62 -9.72
N VAL A 417 -9.06 -11.52 -9.53
CA VAL A 417 -9.16 -12.92 -9.96
C VAL A 417 -10.31 -13.63 -9.24
N VAL A 418 -10.46 -13.41 -7.92
CA VAL A 418 -11.55 -13.98 -7.12
C VAL A 418 -12.90 -13.41 -7.57
N ASP A 419 -13.02 -12.08 -7.82
CA ASP A 419 -14.26 -11.49 -8.36
C ASP A 419 -14.66 -12.12 -9.70
N LEU A 420 -13.70 -12.35 -10.59
CA LEU A 420 -13.96 -13.03 -11.86
C LEU A 420 -14.43 -14.49 -11.66
N GLY A 421 -13.78 -15.21 -10.75
CA GLY A 421 -14.13 -16.59 -10.40
C GLY A 421 -15.56 -16.71 -9.86
N LEU A 422 -15.92 -15.86 -8.89
CA LEU A 422 -17.27 -15.85 -8.30
C LEU A 422 -18.37 -15.49 -9.29
N ARG A 423 -18.06 -14.71 -10.30
CA ARG A 423 -18.99 -14.30 -11.38
C ARG A 423 -18.99 -15.25 -12.58
N SER A 424 -18.14 -16.26 -12.56
CA SER A 424 -18.07 -17.27 -13.63
C SER A 424 -19.33 -18.15 -13.64
N ARG A 425 -19.65 -18.72 -14.81
CA ARG A 425 -20.64 -19.78 -14.94
C ARG A 425 -20.12 -21.14 -14.47
N SER A 426 -18.82 -21.28 -14.29
CA SER A 426 -18.20 -22.52 -13.82
C SER A 426 -18.31 -22.63 -12.30
N THR A 427 -19.01 -23.65 -11.83
CA THR A 427 -19.13 -23.98 -10.39
C THR A 427 -17.75 -24.17 -9.74
N LEU A 428 -16.81 -24.77 -10.46
CA LEU A 428 -15.45 -24.96 -9.99
C LEU A 428 -14.74 -23.62 -9.67
N LEU A 429 -14.88 -22.62 -10.55
CA LEU A 429 -14.29 -21.30 -10.32
C LEU A 429 -14.97 -20.54 -9.18
N GLN A 430 -16.28 -20.73 -9.00
CA GLN A 430 -17.01 -20.16 -7.87
C GLN A 430 -16.54 -20.78 -6.55
N ILE A 431 -16.43 -22.11 -6.49
CA ILE A 431 -15.90 -22.83 -5.33
C ILE A 431 -14.48 -22.38 -5.04
N ALA A 432 -13.59 -22.33 -6.05
CA ALA A 432 -12.21 -21.86 -5.87
C ALA A 432 -12.15 -20.44 -5.30
N GLY A 433 -13.02 -19.52 -5.77
CA GLY A 433 -13.12 -18.17 -5.24
C GLY A 433 -13.54 -18.13 -3.78
N LEU A 434 -14.58 -18.89 -3.40
CA LEU A 434 -15.03 -19.00 -2.02
C LEU A 434 -13.96 -19.64 -1.13
N THR A 435 -13.35 -20.74 -1.57
CA THR A 435 -12.25 -21.41 -0.84
C THR A 435 -11.10 -20.43 -0.59
N THR A 436 -10.73 -19.61 -1.57
CA THR A 436 -9.68 -18.58 -1.40
C THR A 436 -10.06 -17.60 -0.29
N ILE A 437 -11.28 -17.07 -0.27
CA ILE A 437 -11.74 -16.12 0.76
C ILE A 437 -11.64 -16.74 2.15
N PHE A 438 -12.23 -17.95 2.32
CA PHE A 438 -12.26 -18.62 3.63
C PHE A 438 -10.87 -19.04 4.09
N SER A 439 -10.02 -19.55 3.19
CA SER A 439 -8.66 -19.96 3.54
C SER A 439 -7.78 -18.78 3.93
N VAL A 440 -7.89 -17.64 3.24
CA VAL A 440 -7.18 -16.40 3.60
C VAL A 440 -7.66 -15.88 4.95
N ALA A 441 -8.97 -15.92 5.22
CA ALA A 441 -9.52 -15.50 6.52
C ALA A 441 -9.07 -16.45 7.64
N ALA A 442 -9.07 -17.76 7.42
CA ALA A 442 -8.58 -18.74 8.38
C ALA A 442 -7.08 -18.57 8.68
N ALA A 443 -6.26 -18.33 7.64
CA ALA A 443 -4.85 -18.03 7.78
C ALA A 443 -4.64 -16.76 8.59
N PHE A 444 -5.40 -15.68 8.33
CA PHE A 444 -5.32 -14.44 9.11
C PHE A 444 -5.61 -14.70 10.61
N VAL A 445 -6.66 -15.43 10.94
CA VAL A 445 -7.01 -15.79 12.32
C VAL A 445 -5.91 -16.64 12.96
N PHE A 446 -5.30 -17.57 12.21
CA PHE A 446 -4.21 -18.39 12.70
C PHE A 446 -2.98 -17.56 13.12
N TRP A 447 -2.58 -16.56 12.31
CA TRP A 447 -1.45 -15.65 12.62
C TRP A 447 -1.83 -14.42 13.45
N LEU A 448 -3.12 -14.19 13.73
CA LEU A 448 -3.60 -13.02 14.47
C LEU A 448 -2.91 -12.77 15.83
N PRO A 449 -2.57 -13.80 16.63
CA PRO A 449 -1.82 -13.59 17.86
C PRO A 449 -0.48 -12.87 17.66
N ILE A 450 0.24 -13.18 16.58
CA ILE A 450 1.49 -12.51 16.22
C ILE A 450 1.22 -11.08 15.72
N PHE A 451 0.20 -10.91 14.90
CA PHE A 451 -0.14 -9.58 14.36
C PHE A 451 -0.57 -8.59 15.44
N LEU A 452 -1.19 -9.08 16.52
CA LEU A 452 -1.65 -8.25 17.63
C LEU A 452 -0.70 -8.26 18.84
N GLY A 453 0.38 -9.02 18.80
CA GLY A 453 1.29 -9.17 19.92
C GLY A 453 0.61 -9.76 21.15
N LEU A 454 -0.19 -10.83 20.97
CA LEU A 454 -0.82 -11.53 22.08
C LEU A 454 0.18 -12.50 22.73
N SER A 455 -0.04 -12.80 24.02
CA SER A 455 0.73 -13.84 24.69
C SER A 455 0.46 -15.19 24.05
N ILE A 456 1.51 -15.89 23.65
CA ILE A 456 1.45 -17.17 22.94
C ILE A 456 2.43 -18.17 23.55
N GLU A 457 2.01 -19.41 23.68
CA GLU A 457 2.89 -20.50 24.15
C GLU A 457 3.96 -20.84 23.10
N LYS A 458 5.15 -21.26 23.56
CA LYS A 458 6.29 -21.61 22.70
C LYS A 458 5.93 -22.61 21.60
N SER A 459 5.16 -23.65 21.95
CA SER A 459 4.65 -24.66 21.02
C SER A 459 3.82 -24.06 19.90
N GLN A 460 2.96 -23.10 20.22
CA GLN A 460 2.09 -22.39 19.28
C GLN A 460 2.85 -21.35 18.46
N LEU A 461 3.90 -20.75 19.05
CA LEU A 461 4.78 -19.81 18.34
C LEU A 461 5.57 -20.53 17.24
N SER A 462 6.17 -21.69 17.55
CA SER A 462 6.94 -22.47 16.58
C SER A 462 6.11 -23.00 15.40
N LEU A 463 4.79 -23.17 15.57
CA LEU A 463 3.89 -23.50 14.45
C LEU A 463 3.67 -22.33 13.48
N ARG A 464 3.89 -21.09 13.93
CA ARG A 464 3.62 -19.85 13.17
C ARG A 464 4.86 -19.20 12.61
N LEU A 465 6.00 -19.36 13.24
CA LEU A 465 7.28 -18.83 12.78
C LEU A 465 8.13 -19.98 12.26
N TRP A 466 8.36 -19.98 10.98
CA TRP A 466 9.04 -21.06 10.27
C TRP A 466 10.52 -20.76 10.10
N ASP A 467 11.36 -21.74 10.39
CA ASP A 467 12.80 -21.68 10.14
C ASP A 467 13.25 -23.00 9.48
N PHE A 468 12.89 -23.12 8.18
CA PHE A 468 13.29 -24.26 7.37
C PHE A 468 13.42 -23.88 5.90
N TRP A 469 14.34 -24.48 5.21
CA TRP A 469 14.63 -24.33 3.79
C TRP A 469 14.92 -22.86 3.41
N ILE A 470 14.00 -22.20 2.70
CA ILE A 470 14.12 -20.78 2.30
C ILE A 470 13.45 -19.81 3.27
N PHE A 471 12.69 -20.31 4.23
CA PHE A 471 11.97 -19.51 5.20
C PHE A 471 12.79 -19.37 6.49
N HIS A 472 13.14 -18.16 6.82
CA HIS A 472 13.89 -17.79 8.02
C HIS A 472 13.11 -16.71 8.77
N TRP A 473 12.03 -17.14 9.45
CA TRP A 473 11.11 -16.24 10.13
C TRP A 473 11.49 -15.97 11.59
N ILE A 474 12.51 -16.65 12.08
CA ILE A 474 13.05 -16.47 13.44
C ILE A 474 14.40 -15.78 13.39
#